data_d81a04d0b02ae2db3b5ccfa69b00ce26
#
_entry.id   d81a04d0b02ae2db3b5ccfa69b00ce26
#
_cell.length_a   1.000
_cell.length_b   1.000
_cell.length_c   1.000
_cell.angle_alpha   90.00
_cell.angle_beta   90.00
_cell.angle_gamma   90.00
#
_symmetry.space_group_name_H-M   'P 1'
#
loop_
_entity.id
_entity.type
_entity.pdbx_description
1 polymer ?
#
loop_
_entity_poly.entity_id
_entity_poly.type
_entity_poly.pdbx_seq_one_letter_code
_entity_poly.pdbx_strand_id
1 'polypeptide(L)'
;MKLILWFSILFASNTYAQNFNLQFPSGSIPAIFGAGVISDGLSNRDMAISPSNDELFYTLQYGAQFNAILYCKKENNFWSKPVIAGFSGKYGDLEPAFSPDGKRLYFTSNRPLTDTGKETKDFDIWYIDKTANKWGAPVNMGPVINTAKDEFYASVTKNGNLYFTRDNDSSKDDIFVATFNNGTYAPPAALGEEINSKGYDFNSFTDPDEKYLIFSSYKRKDDLGGGDLYISIRKNGQWAPAKNMGSKINSVSLDYSPFVSFDKKYFFFSSKRSLLQFTPGKVSKLEDVQKALAGIGNGNEDIYIVSAGILNQFLQ
;
A
#
# COMPACT_ATOMS: atom_id res chain seq x y z
N MET A 1 -7.23 8.84 67.61
CA MET A 1 -6.49 8.33 66.45
C MET A 1 -7.49 7.72 65.50
N LYS A 2 -7.94 8.45 64.47
CA LYS A 2 -8.92 7.95 63.49
C LYS A 2 -8.16 7.43 62.29
N LEU A 3 -8.28 6.11 62.02
CA LEU A 3 -7.73 5.43 60.87
C LEU A 3 -8.62 5.71 59.66
N ILE A 4 -8.10 6.44 58.68
CA ILE A 4 -8.76 6.69 57.37
C ILE A 4 -8.24 5.58 56.43
N LEU A 5 -9.11 4.61 56.14
CA LEU A 5 -8.88 3.66 55.03
C LEU A 5 -9.17 4.33 53.71
N TRP A 6 -8.14 4.47 52.85
CA TRP A 6 -8.29 4.78 51.44
C TRP A 6 -8.64 3.50 50.66
N PHE A 7 -9.86 3.42 50.18
CA PHE A 7 -10.25 2.42 49.17
C PHE A 7 -9.84 2.95 47.79
N SER A 8 -8.78 2.37 47.22
CA SER A 8 -8.42 2.59 45.83
C SER A 8 -9.36 1.76 44.95
N ILE A 9 -10.35 2.40 44.35
CA ILE A 9 -11.16 1.75 43.30
C ILE A 9 -10.31 1.72 42.04
N LEU A 10 -9.73 0.55 41.74
CA LEU A 10 -9.18 0.29 40.41
C LEU A 10 -10.35 0.21 39.42
N PHE A 11 -10.57 1.28 38.67
CA PHE A 11 -11.34 1.21 37.43
C PHE A 11 -10.51 0.43 36.41
N ALA A 12 -10.73 -0.89 36.30
CA ALA A 12 -10.34 -1.63 35.12
C ALA A 12 -11.21 -1.10 33.96
N SER A 13 -10.69 -0.16 33.20
CA SER A 13 -11.26 0.20 31.91
C SER A 13 -11.13 -0.98 30.97
N ASN A 14 -12.11 -1.87 30.96
CA ASN A 14 -12.34 -2.81 29.88
C ASN A 14 -12.68 -1.98 28.62
N THR A 15 -11.68 -1.49 27.94
CA THR A 15 -11.81 -1.10 26.54
C THR A 15 -12.06 -2.38 25.77
N TYR A 16 -13.32 -2.77 25.63
CA TYR A 16 -13.72 -3.72 24.60
C TYR A 16 -13.26 -3.13 23.27
N ALA A 17 -12.14 -3.61 22.76
CA ALA A 17 -11.74 -3.38 21.39
C ALA A 17 -12.91 -3.91 20.55
N GLN A 18 -13.70 -3.00 19.95
CA GLN A 18 -14.75 -3.40 19.02
C GLN A 18 -14.07 -4.02 17.82
N ASN A 19 -13.99 -5.34 17.80
CA ASN A 19 -13.50 -6.10 16.67
C ASN A 19 -14.49 -5.98 15.51
N PHE A 20 -14.00 -5.96 14.29
CA PHE A 20 -14.86 -5.84 13.12
C PHE A 20 -14.61 -7.00 12.14
N ASN A 21 -15.60 -7.26 11.29
CA ASN A 21 -15.51 -8.30 10.26
C ASN A 21 -15.29 -7.64 8.90
N LEU A 22 -14.10 -7.83 8.32
CA LEU A 22 -13.82 -7.38 6.96
C LEU A 22 -14.52 -8.29 5.96
N GLN A 23 -15.31 -7.67 5.08
CA GLN A 23 -15.93 -8.37 3.96
C GLN A 23 -14.95 -8.44 2.79
N PHE A 24 -14.76 -9.63 2.27
CA PHE A 24 -13.95 -9.90 1.09
C PHE A 24 -14.87 -10.27 -0.06
N PRO A 25 -15.28 -9.31 -0.90
CA PRO A 25 -16.21 -9.58 -1.98
C PRO A 25 -15.58 -10.48 -3.05
N SER A 26 -16.37 -11.40 -3.58
CA SER A 26 -15.97 -12.28 -4.69
C SER A 26 -16.35 -11.72 -6.07
N GLY A 27 -16.87 -10.50 -6.12
CA GLY A 27 -17.35 -9.86 -7.35
C GLY A 27 -16.22 -9.43 -8.29
N SER A 28 -16.59 -9.21 -9.56
CA SER A 28 -15.71 -8.69 -10.61
C SER A 28 -15.74 -7.16 -10.75
N ILE A 29 -16.47 -6.47 -9.88
CA ILE A 29 -16.55 -5.01 -9.82
C ILE A 29 -15.80 -4.55 -8.57
N PRO A 30 -14.86 -3.60 -8.70
CA PRO A 30 -14.16 -3.03 -7.56
C PRO A 30 -15.13 -2.39 -6.55
N ALA A 31 -14.92 -2.66 -5.27
CA ALA A 31 -15.65 -2.06 -4.16
C ALA A 31 -14.69 -1.48 -3.14
N ILE A 32 -15.12 -0.46 -2.38
CA ILE A 32 -14.32 0.10 -1.29
C ILE A 32 -14.13 -0.96 -0.21
N PHE A 33 -12.88 -1.19 0.18
CA PHE A 33 -12.51 -2.17 1.19
C PHE A 33 -12.60 -1.59 2.59
N GLY A 34 -13.23 -2.34 3.50
CA GLY A 34 -13.31 -1.98 4.92
C GLY A 34 -13.98 -0.64 5.18
N ALA A 35 -15.03 -0.32 4.41
CA ALA A 35 -15.76 0.95 4.46
C ALA A 35 -16.11 1.41 5.89
N GLY A 36 -15.70 2.62 6.25
CA GLY A 36 -15.90 3.22 7.57
C GLY A 36 -14.91 2.76 8.65
N VAL A 37 -13.93 1.88 8.31
CA VAL A 37 -12.90 1.40 9.25
C VAL A 37 -11.50 1.47 8.64
N ILE A 38 -11.29 0.87 7.47
CA ILE A 38 -10.04 0.91 6.70
C ILE A 38 -10.07 2.11 5.76
N SER A 39 -11.10 2.20 4.91
CA SER A 39 -11.43 3.39 4.13
C SER A 39 -12.48 4.17 4.92
N ASP A 40 -12.09 5.26 5.56
CA ASP A 40 -12.88 5.98 6.56
C ASP A 40 -13.18 7.45 6.18
N GLY A 41 -12.85 7.82 4.94
CA GLY A 41 -12.99 9.19 4.41
C GLY A 41 -11.72 10.01 4.52
N LEU A 42 -10.69 9.50 5.21
CA LEU A 42 -9.32 10.01 5.13
C LEU A 42 -8.61 9.44 3.89
N SER A 43 -7.37 9.84 3.64
CA SER A 43 -6.56 9.25 2.57
C SER A 43 -5.95 7.95 3.04
N ASN A 44 -6.54 6.81 2.65
CA ASN A 44 -6.08 5.47 2.99
C ASN A 44 -5.61 4.75 1.72
N ARG A 45 -4.33 4.30 1.71
CA ARG A 45 -3.68 3.73 0.52
C ARG A 45 -2.72 2.58 0.84
N ASP A 46 -2.15 1.96 -0.16
CA ASP A 46 -1.01 1.02 -0.08
C ASP A 46 -1.25 -0.14 0.87
N MET A 47 -2.19 -0.98 0.54
CA MET A 47 -2.55 -2.09 1.41
C MET A 47 -1.62 -3.29 1.24
N ALA A 48 -1.27 -3.93 2.37
CA ALA A 48 -0.60 -5.22 2.42
C ALA A 48 -1.28 -6.15 3.43
N ILE A 49 -1.60 -7.37 3.01
CA ILE A 49 -2.07 -8.46 3.89
C ILE A 49 -0.98 -9.51 3.98
N SER A 50 -0.75 -10.05 5.19
CA SER A 50 0.20 -11.13 5.41
C SER A 50 -0.17 -12.40 4.63
N PRO A 51 0.81 -13.25 4.26
CA PRO A 51 0.53 -14.55 3.64
C PRO A 51 -0.37 -15.46 4.49
N SER A 52 -0.32 -15.32 5.82
CA SER A 52 -1.20 -16.01 6.77
C SER A 52 -2.61 -15.44 6.89
N ASN A 53 -2.88 -14.28 6.27
CA ASN A 53 -4.18 -13.60 6.31
C ASN A 53 -4.61 -13.17 7.72
N ASP A 54 -3.65 -12.84 8.60
CA ASP A 54 -3.89 -12.47 10.00
C ASP A 54 -3.32 -11.11 10.39
N GLU A 55 -2.55 -10.46 9.52
CA GLU A 55 -2.03 -9.11 9.70
C GLU A 55 -2.30 -8.27 8.44
N LEU A 56 -2.67 -7.03 8.66
CA LEU A 56 -2.95 -6.05 7.61
C LEU A 56 -2.26 -4.75 7.95
N PHE A 57 -1.53 -4.20 6.99
CA PHE A 57 -0.94 -2.87 7.07
C PHE A 57 -1.42 -2.02 5.89
N TYR A 58 -1.54 -0.73 6.11
CA TYR A 58 -1.85 0.24 5.06
C TYR A 58 -1.37 1.63 5.46
N THR A 59 -1.28 2.55 4.52
CA THR A 59 -0.85 3.92 4.76
C THR A 59 -2.05 4.82 5.00
N LEU A 60 -1.99 5.64 6.06
CA LEU A 60 -2.77 6.84 6.24
C LEU A 60 -1.93 8.04 5.83
N GLN A 61 -2.43 8.86 4.90
CA GLN A 61 -1.74 10.03 4.39
C GLN A 61 -2.56 11.30 4.63
N TYR A 62 -1.88 12.40 4.99
CA TYR A 62 -2.46 13.73 5.03
C TYR A 62 -1.56 14.72 4.27
N GLY A 63 -1.86 14.90 2.99
CA GLY A 63 -1.03 15.69 2.08
C GLY A 63 0.43 15.23 2.08
N ALA A 64 1.38 16.19 1.98
CA ALA A 64 2.80 15.92 2.13
C ALA A 64 3.30 16.01 3.59
N GLN A 65 2.40 16.30 4.55
CA GLN A 65 2.78 16.67 5.92
C GLN A 65 2.84 15.47 6.86
N PHE A 66 2.04 14.44 6.61
CA PHE A 66 1.94 13.30 7.50
C PHE A 66 1.65 12.01 6.73
N ASN A 67 2.48 11.01 6.97
CA ASN A 67 2.28 9.65 6.51
C ASN A 67 2.55 8.71 7.69
N ALA A 68 1.65 7.77 7.93
CA ALA A 68 1.86 6.72 8.93
C ALA A 68 1.31 5.39 8.44
N ILE A 69 2.00 4.32 8.79
CA ILE A 69 1.52 2.96 8.54
C ILE A 69 0.60 2.55 9.68
N LEU A 70 -0.61 2.15 9.33
CA LEU A 70 -1.61 1.59 10.24
C LEU A 70 -1.55 0.06 10.21
N TYR A 71 -1.93 -0.54 11.32
CA TYR A 71 -1.88 -1.97 11.57
C TYR A 71 -3.19 -2.48 12.13
N CYS A 72 -3.66 -3.62 11.58
CA CYS A 72 -4.74 -4.43 12.14
C CYS A 72 -4.27 -5.87 12.29
N LYS A 73 -4.69 -6.53 13.36
CA LYS A 73 -4.45 -7.95 13.60
C LYS A 73 -5.75 -8.71 13.63
N LYS A 74 -5.75 -9.91 13.07
CA LYS A 74 -6.90 -10.82 13.12
C LYS A 74 -6.75 -11.78 14.28
N GLU A 75 -7.74 -11.80 15.16
CA GLU A 75 -7.82 -12.70 16.31
C GLU A 75 -9.24 -13.29 16.39
N ASN A 76 -9.37 -14.59 16.55
CA ASN A 76 -10.66 -15.30 16.62
C ASN A 76 -11.61 -14.96 15.45
N ASN A 77 -11.06 -14.85 14.22
CA ASN A 77 -11.74 -14.45 12.98
C ASN A 77 -12.24 -13.00 12.89
N PHE A 78 -11.89 -12.15 13.86
CA PHE A 78 -12.20 -10.72 13.85
C PHE A 78 -10.93 -9.90 13.72
N TRP A 79 -11.01 -8.79 13.03
CA TRP A 79 -9.93 -7.84 12.89
C TRP A 79 -9.98 -6.80 14.03
N SER A 80 -8.83 -6.44 14.57
CA SER A 80 -8.71 -5.31 15.50
C SER A 80 -9.00 -3.99 14.78
N LYS A 81 -9.41 -2.97 15.52
CA LYS A 81 -9.39 -1.60 14.97
C LYS A 81 -7.98 -1.23 14.52
N PRO A 82 -7.86 -0.39 13.48
CA PRO A 82 -6.57 0.14 13.06
C PRO A 82 -5.88 0.92 14.18
N VAL A 83 -4.58 0.69 14.33
CA VAL A 83 -3.69 1.47 15.20
C VAL A 83 -2.45 1.87 14.40
N ILE A 84 -1.78 2.95 14.76
CA ILE A 84 -0.48 3.28 14.18
C ILE A 84 0.48 2.13 14.52
N ALA A 85 1.16 1.59 13.51
CA ALA A 85 2.13 0.51 13.71
C ALA A 85 3.27 0.96 14.63
N GLY A 86 3.73 0.08 15.52
CA GLY A 86 4.68 0.45 16.57
C GLY A 86 6.04 0.99 16.09
N PHE A 87 6.38 0.82 14.81
CA PHE A 87 7.58 1.37 14.18
C PHE A 87 7.32 2.68 13.42
N SER A 88 6.04 3.13 13.32
CA SER A 88 5.60 4.26 12.49
C SER A 88 5.06 5.42 13.31
N GLY A 89 4.82 6.57 12.66
CA GLY A 89 4.23 7.77 13.23
C GLY A 89 5.22 8.81 13.77
N LYS A 90 6.51 8.50 13.78
CA LYS A 90 7.57 9.47 14.11
C LYS A 90 8.12 10.18 12.86
N TYR A 91 8.16 9.47 11.76
CA TYR A 91 8.64 9.92 10.45
C TYR A 91 7.54 9.70 9.40
N GLY A 92 7.76 10.15 8.17
CA GLY A 92 6.91 9.79 7.05
C GLY A 92 7.14 8.34 6.67
N ASP A 93 6.21 7.46 7.01
CA ASP A 93 6.26 6.03 6.71
C ASP A 93 5.06 5.64 5.84
N LEU A 94 5.31 4.92 4.74
CA LEU A 94 4.28 4.55 3.77
C LEU A 94 4.63 3.24 3.04
N GLU A 95 3.68 2.72 2.27
CA GLU A 95 3.85 1.63 1.32
C GLU A 95 4.37 0.32 1.94
N PRO A 96 3.65 -0.23 2.92
CA PRO A 96 4.02 -1.51 3.51
C PRO A 96 3.90 -2.65 2.50
N ALA A 97 4.86 -3.59 2.52
CA ALA A 97 4.84 -4.77 1.67
C ALA A 97 5.45 -5.99 2.38
N PHE A 98 4.73 -7.10 2.42
CA PHE A 98 5.25 -8.34 3.00
C PHE A 98 6.21 -9.06 2.05
N SER A 99 7.23 -9.72 2.63
CA SER A 99 7.91 -10.81 1.94
C SER A 99 6.95 -11.99 1.73
N PRO A 100 7.13 -12.81 0.68
CA PRO A 100 6.26 -13.96 0.41
C PRO A 100 6.19 -15.00 1.52
N ASP A 101 7.19 -15.08 2.40
CA ASP A 101 7.20 -15.94 3.58
C ASP A 101 6.59 -15.30 4.84
N GLY A 102 6.20 -14.01 4.76
CA GLY A 102 5.60 -13.26 5.86
C GLY A 102 6.53 -12.91 7.02
N LYS A 103 7.83 -13.14 6.87
CA LYS A 103 8.80 -12.91 7.95
C LYS A 103 9.42 -11.52 7.93
N ARG A 104 9.26 -10.78 6.85
CA ARG A 104 9.74 -9.42 6.67
C ARG A 104 8.63 -8.52 6.15
N LEU A 105 8.58 -7.30 6.66
CA LEU A 105 7.75 -6.23 6.13
C LEU A 105 8.69 -5.13 5.63
N TYR A 106 8.60 -4.81 4.36
CA TYR A 106 9.26 -3.66 3.74
C TYR A 106 8.34 -2.45 3.83
N PHE A 107 8.92 -1.27 3.82
CA PHE A 107 8.18 -0.01 3.78
C PHE A 107 9.10 1.13 3.33
N THR A 108 8.50 2.20 2.87
CA THR A 108 9.19 3.44 2.49
C THR A 108 9.22 4.38 3.69
N SER A 109 10.35 5.04 3.94
CA SER A 109 10.46 5.98 5.06
C SER A 109 11.53 7.05 4.82
N ASN A 110 11.24 8.28 5.24
CA ASN A 110 12.20 9.39 5.24
C ASN A 110 12.96 9.55 6.57
N ARG A 111 13.01 8.48 7.38
CA ARG A 111 13.75 8.47 8.65
C ARG A 111 15.24 8.60 8.43
N PRO A 112 15.99 9.26 9.34
CA PRO A 112 17.43 9.32 9.26
C PRO A 112 18.05 7.93 9.49
N LEU A 113 19.24 7.69 8.92
CA LEU A 113 19.97 6.43 9.09
C LEU A 113 20.38 6.17 10.54
N THR A 114 20.52 7.21 11.33
CA THR A 114 20.83 7.15 12.77
C THR A 114 19.77 7.93 13.54
N ASP A 115 19.25 7.39 14.64
CA ASP A 115 18.20 8.02 15.46
C ASP A 115 18.70 9.27 16.27
N THR A 116 19.82 9.85 15.89
CA THR A 116 20.41 11.03 16.56
C THR A 116 19.94 12.35 15.96
N GLY A 117 19.21 12.33 14.82
CA GLY A 117 18.80 13.52 14.08
C GLY A 117 17.32 13.84 14.23
N LYS A 118 17.01 15.15 14.21
CA LYS A 118 15.64 15.66 14.04
C LYS A 118 15.27 15.80 12.55
N GLU A 119 16.25 15.70 11.68
CA GLU A 119 16.10 15.94 10.25
C GLU A 119 15.70 14.66 9.54
N THR A 120 14.67 14.75 8.74
CA THR A 120 14.29 13.72 7.77
C THR A 120 15.24 13.78 6.58
N LYS A 121 15.38 12.66 5.88
CA LYS A 121 16.11 12.57 4.61
C LYS A 121 15.12 12.34 3.45
N ASP A 122 15.62 12.07 2.24
CA ASP A 122 14.88 11.47 1.14
C ASP A 122 14.24 10.14 1.54
N PHE A 123 13.29 9.68 0.79
CA PHE A 123 12.61 8.42 1.06
C PHE A 123 13.47 7.23 0.63
N ASP A 124 13.70 6.32 1.57
CA ASP A 124 14.41 5.06 1.39
C ASP A 124 13.47 3.87 1.59
N ILE A 125 13.85 2.72 1.06
CA ILE A 125 13.26 1.42 1.42
C ILE A 125 13.91 0.92 2.71
N TRP A 126 13.07 0.60 3.68
CA TRP A 126 13.40 0.01 4.97
C TRP A 126 12.69 -1.32 5.13
N TYR A 127 13.09 -2.10 6.11
CA TYR A 127 12.38 -3.30 6.50
C TYR A 127 12.42 -3.54 8.00
N ILE A 128 11.48 -4.36 8.46
CA ILE A 128 11.47 -4.96 9.80
C ILE A 128 11.32 -6.46 9.67
N ASP A 129 12.04 -7.21 10.50
CA ASP A 129 11.95 -8.67 10.55
C ASP A 129 11.04 -9.11 11.68
N LYS A 130 10.29 -10.19 11.45
CA LYS A 130 9.41 -10.81 12.44
C LYS A 130 10.14 -11.92 13.18
N THR A 131 10.27 -11.79 14.49
CA THR A 131 10.89 -12.79 15.36
C THR A 131 9.94 -13.16 16.47
N ALA A 132 9.62 -14.44 16.63
CA ALA A 132 8.70 -14.94 17.64
C ALA A 132 7.36 -14.15 17.71
N ASN A 133 6.76 -13.88 16.54
CA ASN A 133 5.52 -13.10 16.36
C ASN A 133 5.58 -11.63 16.80
N LYS A 134 6.78 -11.05 16.89
CA LYS A 134 7.00 -9.62 17.13
C LYS A 134 7.78 -9.01 15.98
N TRP A 135 7.37 -7.83 15.57
CA TRP A 135 8.10 -7.03 14.61
C TRP A 135 9.30 -6.34 15.28
N GLY A 136 10.45 -6.41 14.63
CA GLY A 136 11.69 -5.84 15.10
C GLY A 136 11.82 -4.33 14.85
N ALA A 137 13.03 -3.80 15.07
CA ALA A 137 13.36 -2.42 14.75
C ALA A 137 13.56 -2.25 13.23
N PRO A 138 13.28 -1.05 12.69
CA PRO A 138 13.56 -0.69 11.30
C PRO A 138 15.04 -0.81 10.93
N VAL A 139 15.29 -1.40 9.76
CA VAL A 139 16.64 -1.56 9.17
C VAL A 139 16.61 -0.98 7.76
N ASN A 140 17.56 -0.09 7.44
CA ASN A 140 17.71 0.47 6.10
C ASN A 140 18.24 -0.59 5.13
N MET A 141 17.73 -0.63 3.88
CA MET A 141 18.21 -1.58 2.86
C MET A 141 19.65 -1.34 2.39
N GLY A 142 20.24 -0.21 2.78
CA GLY A 142 21.63 0.13 2.48
C GLY A 142 21.86 0.69 1.07
N PRO A 143 23.09 1.12 0.78
CA PRO A 143 23.43 1.96 -0.37
C PRO A 143 23.41 1.23 -1.72
N VAL A 144 23.23 -0.08 -1.75
CA VAL A 144 23.01 -0.82 -3.01
C VAL A 144 21.59 -0.56 -3.53
N ILE A 145 20.61 -0.47 -2.62
CA ILE A 145 19.20 -0.23 -2.96
C ILE A 145 18.89 1.26 -2.85
N ASN A 146 19.19 1.88 -1.72
CA ASN A 146 18.86 3.27 -1.43
C ASN A 146 19.97 4.21 -1.92
N THR A 147 19.57 5.31 -2.53
CA THR A 147 20.49 6.32 -3.09
C THR A 147 20.24 7.70 -2.47
N ALA A 148 20.66 8.77 -3.11
CA ALA A 148 20.31 10.14 -2.76
C ALA A 148 19.01 10.61 -3.47
N LYS A 149 18.30 9.69 -4.10
CA LYS A 149 16.96 9.88 -4.69
C LYS A 149 15.94 9.15 -3.84
N ASP A 150 14.67 9.42 -4.10
CA ASP A 150 13.59 8.71 -3.43
C ASP A 150 13.43 7.29 -4.01
N GLU A 151 13.33 6.31 -3.12
CA GLU A 151 12.96 4.92 -3.43
C GLU A 151 11.65 4.57 -2.75
N PHE A 152 10.72 4.02 -3.56
CA PHE A 152 9.34 3.75 -3.15
C PHE A 152 8.88 2.33 -3.48
N TYR A 153 7.83 1.89 -2.80
CA TYR A 153 6.97 0.77 -3.15
C TYR A 153 7.72 -0.54 -3.43
N ALA A 154 8.28 -1.13 -2.40
CA ALA A 154 8.96 -2.42 -2.49
C ALA A 154 7.98 -3.57 -2.83
N SER A 155 8.36 -4.43 -3.75
CA SER A 155 7.68 -5.69 -4.06
C SER A 155 8.71 -6.81 -4.20
N VAL A 156 8.58 -7.89 -3.40
CA VAL A 156 9.59 -8.93 -3.30
C VAL A 156 9.05 -10.26 -3.79
N THR A 157 9.87 -10.96 -4.56
CA THR A 157 9.55 -12.26 -5.16
C THR A 157 10.05 -13.42 -4.29
N LYS A 158 9.62 -14.66 -4.56
CA LYS A 158 10.04 -15.85 -3.80
C LYS A 158 11.54 -16.13 -3.88
N ASN A 159 12.19 -15.78 -4.98
CA ASN A 159 13.63 -15.88 -5.15
C ASN A 159 14.41 -14.69 -4.55
N GLY A 160 13.69 -13.74 -3.93
CA GLY A 160 14.26 -12.59 -3.23
C GLY A 160 14.50 -11.36 -4.10
N ASN A 161 14.21 -11.39 -5.42
CA ASN A 161 14.33 -10.20 -6.25
C ASN A 161 13.42 -9.09 -5.72
N LEU A 162 13.96 -7.88 -5.65
CA LEU A 162 13.27 -6.68 -5.17
C LEU A 162 12.94 -5.78 -6.35
N TYR A 163 11.66 -5.55 -6.58
CA TYR A 163 11.15 -4.55 -7.50
C TYR A 163 10.75 -3.31 -6.71
N PHE A 164 11.03 -2.13 -7.22
CA PHE A 164 10.72 -0.88 -6.55
C PHE A 164 10.70 0.29 -7.53
N THR A 165 10.14 1.40 -7.10
CA THR A 165 10.14 2.66 -7.83
C THR A 165 11.32 3.51 -7.42
N ARG A 166 11.98 4.17 -8.36
CA ARG A 166 13.00 5.19 -8.11
C ARG A 166 12.91 6.28 -9.17
N ASP A 167 13.19 7.50 -8.77
CA ASP A 167 13.44 8.59 -9.69
C ASP A 167 14.61 8.27 -10.64
N ASN A 168 14.36 8.36 -11.93
CA ASN A 168 15.43 8.27 -12.93
C ASN A 168 16.17 9.63 -13.09
N ASP A 169 17.19 9.68 -13.95
CA ASP A 169 17.98 10.91 -14.15
C ASP A 169 17.20 12.06 -14.81
N SER A 170 16.00 11.79 -15.33
CA SER A 170 15.09 12.79 -15.88
C SER A 170 14.03 13.27 -14.88
N SER A 171 14.19 12.98 -13.58
CA SER A 171 13.23 13.25 -12.51
C SER A 171 11.84 12.66 -12.80
N LYS A 172 11.82 11.43 -13.29
CA LYS A 172 10.63 10.61 -13.51
C LYS A 172 10.75 9.33 -12.74
N ASP A 173 9.63 8.85 -12.28
CA ASP A 173 9.54 7.54 -11.67
C ASP A 173 9.68 6.45 -12.73
N ASP A 174 10.60 5.52 -12.48
CA ASP A 174 10.77 4.28 -13.23
C ASP A 174 10.79 3.08 -12.26
N ILE A 175 10.41 1.91 -12.77
CA ILE A 175 10.46 0.66 -12.02
C ILE A 175 11.83 0.01 -12.21
N PHE A 176 12.47 -0.30 -11.08
CA PHE A 176 13.77 -0.97 -11.00
C PHE A 176 13.63 -2.36 -10.45
N VAL A 177 14.59 -3.21 -10.77
CA VAL A 177 14.75 -4.53 -10.16
C VAL A 177 16.18 -4.72 -9.65
N ALA A 178 16.32 -5.13 -8.39
CA ALA A 178 17.56 -5.63 -7.82
C ALA A 178 17.46 -7.16 -7.70
N THR A 179 18.33 -7.89 -8.41
CA THR A 179 18.37 -9.35 -8.32
C THR A 179 19.07 -9.79 -7.04
N PHE A 180 18.49 -10.79 -6.37
CA PHE A 180 19.04 -11.33 -5.14
C PHE A 180 19.79 -12.63 -5.41
N ASN A 181 21.10 -12.64 -5.14
CA ASN A 181 21.95 -13.79 -5.35
C ASN A 181 22.86 -14.03 -4.15
N ASN A 182 22.91 -15.26 -3.65
CA ASN A 182 23.81 -15.65 -2.56
C ASN A 182 23.79 -14.73 -1.33
N GLY A 183 22.61 -14.25 -0.94
CA GLY A 183 22.43 -13.40 0.26
C GLY A 183 22.64 -11.90 0.04
N THR A 184 22.91 -11.46 -1.19
CA THR A 184 23.18 -10.06 -1.52
C THR A 184 22.39 -9.59 -2.73
N TYR A 185 22.11 -8.29 -2.79
CA TYR A 185 21.50 -7.66 -3.97
C TYR A 185 22.58 -7.20 -4.95
N ALA A 186 22.37 -7.49 -6.23
CA ALA A 186 23.10 -6.82 -7.29
C ALA A 186 22.64 -5.36 -7.43
N PRO A 187 23.47 -4.47 -8.02
CA PRO A 187 23.03 -3.11 -8.35
C PRO A 187 21.71 -3.13 -9.14
N PRO A 188 20.71 -2.31 -8.76
CA PRO A 188 19.42 -2.29 -9.42
C PRO A 188 19.55 -1.83 -10.87
N ALA A 189 18.74 -2.44 -11.74
CA ALA A 189 18.58 -2.04 -13.14
C ALA A 189 17.14 -1.58 -13.39
N ALA A 190 16.96 -0.50 -14.14
CA ALA A 190 15.65 -0.10 -14.63
C ALA A 190 15.08 -1.18 -15.56
N LEU A 191 13.77 -1.43 -15.49
CA LEU A 191 13.09 -2.31 -16.45
C LEU A 191 13.06 -1.68 -17.84
N GLY A 192 12.90 -2.50 -18.87
CA GLY A 192 12.87 -2.08 -20.27
C GLY A 192 11.61 -1.29 -20.64
N GLU A 193 11.58 -0.85 -21.92
CA GLU A 193 10.51 -0.01 -22.49
C GLU A 193 9.13 -0.70 -22.48
N GLU A 194 9.08 -2.01 -22.32
CA GLU A 194 7.85 -2.77 -22.15
C GLU A 194 7.11 -2.37 -20.87
N ILE A 195 7.87 -1.91 -19.86
CA ILE A 195 7.38 -1.49 -18.55
C ILE A 195 7.55 0.03 -18.39
N ASN A 196 8.80 0.51 -18.41
CA ASN A 196 9.11 1.92 -18.23
C ASN A 196 8.88 2.69 -19.54
N SER A 197 7.90 3.55 -19.54
CA SER A 197 7.50 4.37 -20.69
C SER A 197 8.23 5.71 -20.71
N LYS A 198 7.82 6.60 -21.61
CA LYS A 198 8.22 8.02 -21.56
C LYS A 198 7.47 8.82 -20.50
N GLY A 199 6.43 8.24 -19.90
CA GLY A 199 5.64 8.79 -18.79
C GLY A 199 6.27 8.52 -17.43
N TYR A 200 5.43 8.38 -16.43
CA TYR A 200 5.80 7.98 -15.08
C TYR A 200 5.28 6.56 -14.84
N ASP A 201 6.15 5.67 -14.40
CA ASP A 201 5.83 4.27 -14.14
C ASP A 201 6.27 3.93 -12.70
N PHE A 202 5.33 3.60 -11.81
CA PHE A 202 5.56 3.57 -10.39
C PHE A 202 4.68 2.54 -9.66
N ASN A 203 4.97 2.28 -8.39
CA ASN A 203 4.23 1.42 -7.48
C ASN A 203 3.90 0.05 -8.10
N SER A 204 4.93 -0.76 -8.33
CA SER A 204 4.77 -2.06 -8.94
C SER A 204 4.57 -3.18 -7.94
N PHE A 205 3.50 -3.97 -8.12
CA PHE A 205 3.35 -5.29 -7.53
C PHE A 205 3.84 -6.35 -8.51
N THR A 206 4.81 -7.15 -8.10
CA THR A 206 5.29 -8.30 -8.86
C THR A 206 4.75 -9.60 -8.25
N ASP A 207 4.14 -10.46 -9.08
CA ASP A 207 3.75 -11.81 -8.63
C ASP A 207 4.95 -12.51 -7.99
N PRO A 208 4.81 -13.15 -6.82
CA PRO A 208 5.92 -13.83 -6.16
C PRO A 208 6.67 -14.85 -7.01
N ASP A 209 6.04 -15.42 -8.03
CA ASP A 209 6.66 -16.33 -9.02
C ASP A 209 7.08 -15.58 -10.31
N GLU A 210 7.07 -14.25 -10.32
CA GLU A 210 7.39 -13.36 -11.45
C GLU A 210 6.62 -13.66 -12.75
N LYS A 211 5.38 -14.13 -12.64
CA LYS A 211 4.53 -14.43 -13.81
C LYS A 211 3.94 -13.19 -14.45
N TYR A 212 3.66 -12.19 -13.63
CA TYR A 212 3.11 -10.89 -14.06
C TYR A 212 3.57 -9.78 -13.12
N LEU A 213 3.49 -8.57 -13.61
CA LEU A 213 3.76 -7.33 -12.90
C LEU A 213 2.59 -6.38 -13.16
N ILE A 214 2.00 -5.84 -12.09
CA ILE A 214 0.98 -4.78 -12.16
C ILE A 214 1.60 -3.52 -11.59
N PHE A 215 1.42 -2.39 -12.26
CA PHE A 215 2.01 -1.13 -11.84
C PHE A 215 1.13 0.04 -12.24
N SER A 216 1.42 1.19 -11.67
CA SER A 216 0.73 2.44 -11.96
C SER A 216 1.51 3.22 -13.01
N SER A 217 0.81 3.85 -13.92
CA SER A 217 1.42 4.70 -14.92
C SER A 217 0.52 5.88 -15.27
N TYR A 218 1.11 7.00 -15.65
CA TYR A 218 0.37 8.08 -16.28
C TYR A 218 1.17 8.75 -17.42
N LYS A 219 0.44 9.45 -18.29
CA LYS A 219 0.92 10.00 -19.56
C LYS A 219 1.21 8.94 -20.62
N ARG A 220 0.60 7.77 -20.55
CA ARG A 220 0.53 6.85 -21.67
C ARG A 220 -0.62 7.24 -22.60
N LYS A 221 -0.55 6.79 -23.87
CA LYS A 221 -1.56 7.17 -24.89
C LYS A 221 -2.96 6.62 -24.62
N ASP A 222 -3.05 5.52 -23.89
CA ASP A 222 -4.27 4.79 -23.57
C ASP A 222 -4.71 4.98 -22.10
N ASP A 223 -4.18 6.02 -21.42
CA ASP A 223 -4.66 6.42 -20.10
C ASP A 223 -6.12 6.85 -20.17
N LEU A 224 -6.91 6.43 -19.16
CA LEU A 224 -8.30 6.82 -19.01
C LEU A 224 -8.47 8.12 -18.21
N GLY A 225 -7.45 8.53 -17.46
CA GLY A 225 -7.55 9.72 -16.61
C GLY A 225 -6.28 10.12 -15.87
N GLY A 226 -6.37 10.24 -14.56
CA GLY A 226 -5.32 10.78 -13.69
C GLY A 226 -4.14 9.85 -13.40
N GLY A 227 -4.11 8.68 -14.00
CA GLY A 227 -3.14 7.61 -13.85
C GLY A 227 -3.83 6.27 -13.69
N ASP A 228 -3.34 5.27 -14.39
CA ASP A 228 -3.99 3.98 -14.58
C ASP A 228 -3.10 2.83 -14.12
N LEU A 229 -3.73 1.72 -13.79
CA LEU A 229 -3.09 0.44 -13.58
C LEU A 229 -2.84 -0.27 -14.90
N TYR A 230 -1.61 -0.74 -15.08
CA TYR A 230 -1.14 -1.54 -16.22
C TYR A 230 -0.66 -2.90 -15.75
N ILE A 231 -0.75 -3.89 -16.61
CA ILE A 231 -0.26 -5.24 -16.37
C ILE A 231 0.67 -5.70 -17.49
N SER A 232 1.81 -6.30 -17.12
CA SER A 232 2.71 -7.01 -18.02
C SER A 232 2.85 -8.45 -17.59
N ILE A 233 2.97 -9.34 -18.56
CA ILE A 233 3.15 -10.79 -18.37
C ILE A 233 4.58 -11.16 -18.72
N ARG A 234 5.21 -12.00 -17.90
CA ARG A 234 6.54 -12.52 -18.21
C ARG A 234 6.43 -13.75 -19.11
N LYS A 235 7.02 -13.68 -20.31
CA LYS A 235 7.06 -14.77 -21.28
C LYS A 235 8.52 -15.06 -21.65
N ASN A 236 8.94 -16.31 -21.55
CA ASN A 236 10.33 -16.72 -21.86
C ASN A 236 11.41 -15.89 -21.13
N GLY A 237 11.13 -15.53 -19.87
CA GLY A 237 12.06 -14.74 -19.04
C GLY A 237 12.03 -13.22 -19.28
N GLN A 238 11.24 -12.73 -20.22
CA GLN A 238 11.13 -11.30 -20.58
C GLN A 238 9.73 -10.77 -20.28
N TRP A 239 9.64 -9.49 -19.93
CA TRP A 239 8.38 -8.78 -19.76
C TRP A 239 7.81 -8.45 -21.14
N ALA A 240 6.55 -8.76 -21.36
CA ALA A 240 5.81 -8.34 -22.55
C ALA A 240 5.39 -6.86 -22.44
N PRO A 241 5.09 -6.16 -23.54
CA PRO A 241 4.54 -4.81 -23.47
C PRO A 241 3.34 -4.72 -22.55
N ALA A 242 3.36 -3.73 -21.65
CA ALA A 242 2.30 -3.54 -20.67
C ALA A 242 0.99 -3.18 -21.33
N LYS A 243 -0.12 -3.63 -20.74
CA LYS A 243 -1.49 -3.37 -21.18
C LYS A 243 -2.25 -2.61 -20.11
N ASN A 244 -3.00 -1.57 -20.51
CA ASN A 244 -3.95 -0.91 -19.62
C ASN A 244 -4.99 -1.93 -19.11
N MET A 245 -5.29 -1.91 -17.81
CA MET A 245 -6.27 -2.84 -17.21
C MET A 245 -7.72 -2.50 -17.55
N GLY A 246 -7.96 -1.34 -18.19
CA GLY A 246 -9.25 -0.92 -18.73
C GLY A 246 -10.25 -0.44 -17.67
N SER A 247 -11.37 0.09 -18.15
CA SER A 247 -12.38 0.78 -17.33
C SER A 247 -13.13 -0.07 -16.30
N LYS A 248 -12.94 -1.39 -16.30
CA LYS A 248 -13.43 -2.24 -15.22
C LYS A 248 -12.60 -2.10 -13.93
N ILE A 249 -11.36 -1.67 -14.04
CA ILE A 249 -10.42 -1.43 -12.94
C ILE A 249 -10.13 0.06 -12.82
N ASN A 250 -9.66 0.67 -13.91
CA ASN A 250 -9.25 2.07 -13.96
C ASN A 250 -10.45 3.01 -14.05
N SER A 251 -10.30 4.20 -13.50
CA SER A 251 -11.27 5.29 -13.49
C SER A 251 -10.69 6.52 -14.21
N VAL A 252 -11.42 7.63 -14.19
CA VAL A 252 -10.91 8.93 -14.66
C VAL A 252 -9.99 9.62 -13.65
N SER A 253 -9.86 9.06 -12.47
CA SER A 253 -8.99 9.56 -11.39
C SER A 253 -7.69 8.73 -11.33
N LEU A 254 -6.85 9.01 -10.34
CA LEU A 254 -5.65 8.20 -10.09
C LEU A 254 -6.04 6.84 -9.48
N ASP A 255 -5.66 5.75 -10.16
CA ASP A 255 -5.75 4.36 -9.70
C ASP A 255 -4.33 3.79 -9.61
N TYR A 256 -3.89 3.34 -8.41
CA TYR A 256 -2.49 3.06 -8.15
C TYR A 256 -2.27 2.10 -6.97
N SER A 257 -1.02 1.82 -6.61
CA SER A 257 -0.63 0.96 -5.50
C SER A 257 -1.30 -0.43 -5.54
N PRO A 258 -1.09 -1.20 -6.63
CA PRO A 258 -1.70 -2.52 -6.80
C PRO A 258 -1.10 -3.55 -5.84
N PHE A 259 -1.94 -4.40 -5.28
CA PHE A 259 -1.52 -5.55 -4.47
C PHE A 259 -2.42 -6.75 -4.73
N VAL A 260 -1.86 -7.92 -4.96
CA VAL A 260 -2.61 -9.18 -5.05
C VAL A 260 -2.31 -10.03 -3.83
N SER A 261 -3.35 -10.49 -3.13
CA SER A 261 -3.19 -11.34 -1.95
C SER A 261 -2.40 -12.62 -2.29
N PHE A 262 -1.60 -13.12 -1.34
CA PHE A 262 -0.72 -14.28 -1.57
C PHE A 262 -1.49 -15.56 -1.90
N ASP A 263 -2.74 -15.68 -1.46
CA ASP A 263 -3.65 -16.77 -1.84
C ASP A 263 -4.30 -16.57 -3.24
N LYS A 264 -3.96 -15.48 -3.93
CA LYS A 264 -4.41 -15.11 -5.29
C LYS A 264 -5.95 -14.98 -5.43
N LYS A 265 -6.64 -14.67 -4.33
CA LYS A 265 -8.10 -14.49 -4.36
C LYS A 265 -8.52 -13.06 -4.58
N TYR A 266 -7.75 -12.10 -4.09
CA TYR A 266 -8.12 -10.70 -4.05
C TYR A 266 -7.07 -9.82 -4.69
N PHE A 267 -7.54 -8.84 -5.44
CA PHE A 267 -6.74 -7.77 -6.00
C PHE A 267 -7.17 -6.46 -5.36
N PHE A 268 -6.21 -5.75 -4.78
CA PHE A 268 -6.39 -4.46 -4.12
C PHE A 268 -5.66 -3.37 -4.87
N PHE A 269 -6.18 -2.16 -4.79
CA PHE A 269 -5.51 -0.97 -5.31
C PHE A 269 -6.07 0.27 -4.60
N SER A 270 -5.33 1.35 -4.64
CA SER A 270 -5.76 2.65 -4.13
C SER A 270 -6.38 3.46 -5.26
N SER A 271 -7.41 4.25 -4.97
CA SER A 271 -8.08 5.07 -5.97
C SER A 271 -8.56 6.39 -5.40
N LYS A 272 -8.37 7.46 -6.17
CA LYS A 272 -8.93 8.80 -5.92
C LYS A 272 -10.30 9.02 -6.58
N ARG A 273 -10.95 7.96 -7.04
CA ARG A 273 -12.28 8.10 -7.65
C ARG A 273 -13.30 8.62 -6.65
N SER A 274 -14.07 9.63 -7.08
CA SER A 274 -15.17 10.13 -6.28
C SER A 274 -16.47 9.38 -6.63
N LEU A 275 -17.19 8.95 -5.60
CA LEU A 275 -18.55 8.41 -5.71
C LEU A 275 -19.59 9.50 -5.46
N LEU A 276 -19.17 10.72 -5.12
CA LEU A 276 -20.07 11.83 -4.86
C LEU A 276 -20.68 12.35 -6.15
N GLN A 277 -21.99 12.51 -6.13
CA GLN A 277 -22.75 13.12 -7.23
C GLN A 277 -23.51 14.33 -6.68
N PHE A 278 -22.95 15.51 -6.91
CA PHE A 278 -23.66 16.74 -6.61
C PHE A 278 -24.48 17.18 -7.83
N THR A 279 -25.80 17.06 -7.74
CA THR A 279 -26.68 17.57 -8.79
C THR A 279 -26.92 19.06 -8.55
N PRO A 280 -26.61 19.95 -9.51
CA PRO A 280 -26.90 21.37 -9.37
C PRO A 280 -28.37 21.64 -8.98
N GLY A 281 -28.58 22.48 -7.98
CA GLY A 281 -29.91 22.83 -7.46
C GLY A 281 -30.57 21.80 -6.54
N LYS A 282 -29.93 20.65 -6.28
CA LYS A 282 -30.48 19.64 -5.34
C LYS A 282 -29.81 19.64 -3.96
N VAL A 283 -28.66 20.28 -3.82
CA VAL A 283 -27.97 20.41 -2.52
C VAL A 283 -28.41 21.71 -1.90
N SER A 284 -29.20 21.66 -0.83
CA SER A 284 -29.77 22.84 -0.16
C SER A 284 -29.22 23.09 1.24
N LYS A 285 -28.50 22.11 1.82
CA LYS A 285 -27.96 22.19 3.19
C LYS A 285 -26.46 21.96 3.21
N LEU A 286 -25.74 22.85 3.89
CA LEU A 286 -24.30 22.75 4.06
C LEU A 286 -23.90 21.48 4.80
N GLU A 287 -24.70 21.04 5.78
CA GLU A 287 -24.44 19.85 6.57
C GLU A 287 -24.41 18.58 5.70
N ASP A 288 -25.25 18.50 4.66
CA ASP A 288 -25.25 17.35 3.73
C ASP A 288 -23.96 17.32 2.90
N VAL A 289 -23.47 18.48 2.48
CA VAL A 289 -22.17 18.61 1.78
C VAL A 289 -21.03 18.22 2.70
N GLN A 290 -20.98 18.74 3.92
CA GLN A 290 -19.95 18.44 4.90
C GLN A 290 -19.91 16.94 5.22
N LYS A 291 -21.07 16.30 5.42
CA LYS A 291 -21.17 14.87 5.65
C LYS A 291 -20.66 14.06 4.46
N ALA A 292 -21.02 14.46 3.25
CA ALA A 292 -20.57 13.78 2.02
C ALA A 292 -19.04 13.89 1.87
N LEU A 293 -18.47 15.09 2.05
CA LEU A 293 -17.04 15.34 1.94
C LEU A 293 -16.22 14.68 3.07
N ALA A 294 -16.81 14.39 4.21
CA ALA A 294 -16.18 13.67 5.32
C ALA A 294 -16.34 12.13 5.20
N GLY A 295 -17.10 11.66 4.22
CA GLY A 295 -17.37 10.23 4.04
C GLY A 295 -16.44 9.54 3.06
N ILE A 296 -16.59 8.23 2.93
CA ILE A 296 -15.88 7.40 1.94
C ILE A 296 -16.29 7.79 0.52
N GLY A 297 -15.41 7.56 -0.46
CA GLY A 297 -15.67 7.90 -1.86
C GLY A 297 -15.75 9.41 -2.11
N ASN A 298 -15.13 10.22 -1.28
CA ASN A 298 -15.13 11.68 -1.36
C ASN A 298 -14.09 12.27 -2.34
N GLY A 299 -13.25 11.40 -2.95
CA GLY A 299 -12.16 11.79 -3.84
C GLY A 299 -10.79 11.81 -3.16
N ASN A 300 -10.73 11.55 -1.84
CA ASN A 300 -9.50 11.12 -1.19
C ASN A 300 -9.18 9.67 -1.60
N GLU A 301 -7.98 9.20 -1.28
CA GLU A 301 -7.63 7.81 -1.51
C GLU A 301 -8.47 6.87 -0.64
N ASP A 302 -9.18 5.97 -1.30
CA ASP A 302 -9.77 4.79 -0.69
C ASP A 302 -9.09 3.52 -1.21
N ILE A 303 -9.00 2.49 -0.38
CA ILE A 303 -8.55 1.16 -0.81
C ILE A 303 -9.71 0.43 -1.45
N TYR A 304 -9.53 -0.03 -2.68
CA TYR A 304 -10.49 -0.84 -3.42
C TYR A 304 -10.08 -2.30 -3.45
N ILE A 305 -11.06 -3.18 -3.51
CA ILE A 305 -10.89 -4.63 -3.61
C ILE A 305 -11.77 -5.19 -4.73
N VAL A 306 -11.23 -6.19 -5.42
CA VAL A 306 -11.96 -6.98 -6.42
C VAL A 306 -11.46 -8.42 -6.40
N SER A 307 -12.24 -9.38 -6.93
CA SER A 307 -11.73 -10.74 -7.14
C SER A 307 -10.52 -10.72 -8.06
N ALA A 308 -9.41 -11.37 -7.66
CA ALA A 308 -8.22 -11.52 -8.50
C ALA A 308 -8.49 -12.37 -9.76
N GLY A 309 -9.63 -13.06 -9.85
CA GLY A 309 -10.09 -13.72 -11.08
C GLY A 309 -10.20 -12.77 -12.27
N ILE A 310 -10.33 -11.45 -12.04
CA ILE A 310 -10.31 -10.44 -13.10
C ILE A 310 -8.99 -10.42 -13.88
N LEU A 311 -7.89 -10.87 -13.28
CA LEU A 311 -6.57 -10.93 -13.92
C LEU A 311 -6.48 -12.02 -14.99
N ASN A 312 -7.36 -13.04 -14.96
CA ASN A 312 -7.31 -14.17 -15.89
C ASN A 312 -7.46 -13.74 -17.37
N GLN A 313 -8.14 -12.62 -17.64
CA GLN A 313 -8.24 -12.08 -19.00
C GLN A 313 -6.89 -11.61 -19.58
N PHE A 314 -5.89 -11.35 -18.74
CA PHE A 314 -4.56 -10.91 -19.14
C PHE A 314 -3.53 -12.06 -19.12
N LEU A 315 -3.78 -13.11 -18.33
CA LEU A 315 -2.83 -14.19 -18.06
C LEU A 315 -2.89 -15.33 -19.09
N GLN A 316 -3.70 -15.18 -20.13
CA GLN A 316 -3.85 -16.16 -21.24
C GLN A 316 -2.78 -16.01 -22.30
#